data_7e9be9c72b64d082f010af1810caa041
#
_entry.id   7e9be9c72b64d082f010af1810caa041
#
_cell.length_a   1.000
_cell.length_b   1.000
_cell.length_c   1.000
_cell.angle_alpha   90.00
_cell.angle_beta   90.00
_cell.angle_gamma   90.00
#
_symmetry.space_group_name_H-M   'P 1'
#
loop_
_entity.id
_entity.type
_entity.pdbx_description
1 polymer ?
#
loop_
_entity_poly.entity_id
_entity_poly.type
_entity_poly.pdbx_seq_one_letter_code
_entity_poly.pdbx_strand_id
1 'polypeptide(L)'
;MISTEDKLKDETQHFAKPVLSAGTGNLVELFAGSRSVGKVGDELGMNVFSVDWQNFEGIDLAIDIAEMKTSDVPFIPDVVWASPDCTTYSIAACSTHRTNSIEPKSEYAKKCDQVNQHFIGLIKEWLKVNPDMVFFIENPRGMLRKMPFMQEFKRHTIWYCQYGDDRAKPTDIWTNSKDWQPRPICHNGNKNCHHQPAPRGSKTGTQGRKGSYERSIIPRE
;
A
#
# COMPACT_ATOMS: atom_id res chain seq x y z
N MET A 1 -38.36 -34.12 32.93
CA MET A 1 -37.34 -34.32 31.92
C MET A 1 -37.52 -33.20 30.88
N ILE A 2 -36.75 -32.15 31.02
CA ILE A 2 -36.83 -30.96 30.18
C ILE A 2 -35.62 -31.04 29.23
N SER A 3 -35.88 -31.15 27.95
CA SER A 3 -34.85 -31.18 26.93
C SER A 3 -34.38 -29.75 26.66
N THR A 4 -33.12 -29.51 26.91
CA THR A 4 -32.42 -28.26 26.59
C THR A 4 -31.86 -28.36 25.17
N GLU A 5 -32.61 -27.86 24.20
CA GLU A 5 -32.06 -27.45 22.92
C GLU A 5 -31.68 -25.96 23.01
N ASP A 6 -30.43 -25.70 23.33
CA ASP A 6 -29.86 -24.36 23.30
C ASP A 6 -29.62 -23.95 21.84
N LYS A 7 -30.34 -22.93 21.47
CA LYS A 7 -30.23 -22.24 20.17
C LYS A 7 -28.91 -21.50 20.13
N LEU A 8 -27.94 -21.99 19.33
CA LEU A 8 -26.86 -21.14 18.80
C LEU A 8 -27.53 -20.10 17.89
N LYS A 9 -27.65 -18.90 18.40
CA LYS A 9 -27.96 -17.75 17.56
C LYS A 9 -26.70 -17.41 16.76
N ASP A 10 -26.79 -17.64 15.48
CA ASP A 10 -25.88 -17.13 14.46
C ASP A 10 -26.03 -15.60 14.43
N GLU A 11 -25.11 -14.89 15.13
CA GLU A 11 -24.99 -13.45 15.04
C GLU A 11 -24.17 -13.07 13.80
N THR A 12 -24.68 -13.37 12.62
CA THR A 12 -24.28 -12.68 11.42
C THR A 12 -24.78 -11.25 11.52
N GLN A 13 -23.94 -10.34 12.03
CA GLN A 13 -24.18 -8.91 11.89
C GLN A 13 -24.26 -8.59 10.39
N HIS A 14 -25.49 -8.46 9.89
CA HIS A 14 -25.77 -7.87 8.59
C HIS A 14 -25.40 -6.38 8.67
N PHE A 15 -24.15 -6.05 8.32
CA PHE A 15 -23.83 -4.69 7.98
C PHE A 15 -24.62 -4.32 6.72
N ALA A 16 -25.59 -3.42 6.87
CA ALA A 16 -26.32 -2.89 5.74
C ALA A 16 -25.29 -2.27 4.77
N LYS A 17 -25.32 -2.67 3.49
CA LYS A 17 -24.49 -2.04 2.46
C LYS A 17 -24.81 -0.54 2.48
N PRO A 18 -23.81 0.34 2.69
CA PRO A 18 -24.05 1.77 2.57
C PRO A 18 -24.48 2.05 1.12
N VAL A 19 -25.62 2.70 0.95
CA VAL A 19 -26.01 3.28 -0.32
C VAL A 19 -25.06 4.47 -0.53
N LEU A 20 -24.01 4.28 -1.35
CA LEU A 20 -23.10 5.35 -1.72
C LEU A 20 -23.87 6.41 -2.48
N SER A 21 -24.09 7.56 -1.87
CA SER A 21 -24.45 8.77 -2.61
C SER A 21 -23.28 9.11 -3.53
N ALA A 22 -23.56 9.50 -4.77
CA ALA A 22 -22.54 9.84 -5.75
C ALA A 22 -21.52 10.83 -5.14
N GLY A 23 -20.27 10.36 -4.92
CA GLY A 23 -19.15 11.17 -4.44
C GLY A 23 -18.45 10.72 -3.16
N THR A 24 -18.98 9.75 -2.39
CA THR A 24 -18.39 9.37 -1.09
C THR A 24 -18.08 7.88 -1.03
N GLY A 25 -16.90 7.49 -1.46
CA GLY A 25 -16.35 6.16 -1.21
C GLY A 25 -15.52 6.13 0.09
N ASN A 26 -15.31 4.96 0.65
CA ASN A 26 -14.50 4.71 1.84
C ASN A 26 -13.07 4.33 1.42
N LEU A 27 -12.07 5.11 1.82
CA LEU A 27 -10.66 4.87 1.54
C LEU A 27 -9.92 4.50 2.83
N VAL A 28 -9.22 3.38 2.83
CA VAL A 28 -8.24 3.04 3.87
C VAL A 28 -6.84 3.18 3.28
N GLU A 29 -6.01 4.00 3.93
CA GLU A 29 -4.61 4.19 3.58
C GLU A 29 -3.74 3.55 4.67
N LEU A 30 -3.07 2.44 4.32
CA LEU A 30 -2.15 1.73 5.20
C LEU A 30 -0.71 2.18 4.92
N PHE A 31 0.11 2.28 5.97
CA PHE A 31 1.47 2.84 5.90
C PHE A 31 1.44 4.29 5.36
N ALA A 32 0.51 5.07 5.89
CA ALA A 32 0.10 6.33 5.31
C ALA A 32 1.19 7.42 5.31
N GLY A 33 2.09 7.41 6.31
CA GLY A 33 3.21 8.35 6.41
C GLY A 33 2.78 9.80 6.22
N SER A 34 3.05 10.35 5.04
CA SER A 34 2.69 11.74 4.69
C SER A 34 1.22 11.93 4.32
N ARG A 35 0.41 10.86 4.30
CA ARG A 35 -0.98 10.85 3.81
C ARG A 35 -1.09 11.36 2.36
N SER A 36 -0.16 10.95 1.50
CA SER A 36 -0.19 11.42 0.11
C SER A 36 -1.48 11.02 -0.61
N VAL A 37 -1.98 9.82 -0.36
CA VAL A 37 -3.22 9.31 -0.97
C VAL A 37 -4.44 9.78 -0.17
N GLY A 38 -4.37 9.74 1.16
CA GLY A 38 -5.47 10.21 2.03
C GLY A 38 -5.86 11.65 1.78
N LYS A 39 -4.87 12.55 1.60
CA LYS A 39 -5.14 13.97 1.25
C LYS A 39 -5.89 14.12 -0.07
N VAL A 40 -5.57 13.31 -1.07
CA VAL A 40 -6.32 13.31 -2.34
C VAL A 40 -7.71 12.72 -2.14
N GLY A 41 -7.84 11.68 -1.31
CA GLY A 41 -9.14 11.11 -0.92
C GLY A 41 -10.03 12.17 -0.26
N ASP A 42 -9.50 12.94 0.69
CA ASP A 42 -10.20 14.06 1.36
C ASP A 42 -10.68 15.10 0.34
N GLU A 43 -9.82 15.52 -0.60
CA GLU A 43 -10.15 16.47 -1.65
C GLU A 43 -11.25 15.97 -2.60
N LEU A 44 -11.31 14.65 -2.80
CA LEU A 44 -12.34 14.00 -3.61
C LEU A 44 -13.64 13.74 -2.82
N GLY A 45 -13.69 14.11 -1.54
CA GLY A 45 -14.85 13.92 -0.68
C GLY A 45 -15.07 12.48 -0.21
N MET A 46 -14.01 11.66 -0.19
CA MET A 46 -14.07 10.31 0.34
C MET A 46 -14.01 10.31 1.88
N ASN A 47 -14.58 9.29 2.49
CA ASN A 47 -14.30 8.95 3.88
C ASN A 47 -12.90 8.32 3.94
N VAL A 48 -11.93 9.00 4.54
CA VAL A 48 -10.54 8.52 4.61
C VAL A 48 -10.24 8.02 6.02
N PHE A 49 -9.56 6.88 6.12
CA PHE A 49 -8.99 6.35 7.36
C PHE A 49 -7.54 5.97 7.12
N SER A 50 -6.63 6.76 7.68
CA SER A 50 -5.19 6.63 7.48
C SER A 50 -4.53 5.97 8.69
N VAL A 51 -3.76 4.92 8.45
CA VAL A 51 -3.09 4.11 9.46
C VAL A 51 -1.59 4.11 9.24
N ASP A 52 -0.83 4.36 10.29
CA ASP A 52 0.63 4.26 10.31
C ASP A 52 1.11 3.83 11.70
N TRP A 53 2.33 3.29 11.82
CA TRP A 53 2.90 2.97 13.12
C TRP A 53 3.36 4.22 13.88
N GLN A 54 3.59 5.33 13.18
CA GLN A 54 3.92 6.64 13.76
C GLN A 54 2.70 7.56 13.71
N ASN A 55 2.50 8.28 14.79
CA ASN A 55 1.41 9.26 14.89
C ASN A 55 1.79 10.57 14.19
N PHE A 56 1.84 10.54 12.85
CA PHE A 56 1.99 11.75 12.04
C PHE A 56 0.68 12.56 12.03
N GLU A 57 0.77 13.82 11.62
CA GLU A 57 -0.42 14.67 11.46
C GLU A 57 -1.47 14.05 10.52
N GLY A 58 -2.68 13.91 11.02
CA GLY A 58 -3.82 13.37 10.29
C GLY A 58 -3.88 11.84 10.21
N ILE A 59 -3.05 11.11 10.96
CA ILE A 59 -3.20 9.65 11.12
C ILE A 59 -4.38 9.40 12.08
N ASP A 60 -5.33 8.59 11.63
CA ASP A 60 -6.52 8.24 12.41
C ASP A 60 -6.24 7.15 13.43
N LEU A 61 -5.37 6.21 13.08
CA LEU A 61 -4.95 5.11 13.96
C LEU A 61 -3.43 4.92 13.90
N ALA A 62 -2.75 5.20 15.02
CA ALA A 62 -1.33 4.92 15.18
C ALA A 62 -1.13 3.52 15.78
N ILE A 63 -0.82 2.53 14.93
CA ILE A 63 -0.63 1.11 15.32
C ILE A 63 0.41 0.44 14.43
N ASP A 64 1.14 -0.53 14.96
CA ASP A 64 1.90 -1.45 14.10
C ASP A 64 0.91 -2.28 13.25
N ILE A 65 1.02 -2.18 11.94
CA ILE A 65 0.13 -2.90 11.02
C ILE A 65 0.11 -4.42 11.30
N ALA A 66 1.18 -4.98 11.86
CA ALA A 66 1.22 -6.39 12.27
C ALA A 66 0.20 -6.75 13.37
N GLU A 67 -0.29 -5.76 14.11
CA GLU A 67 -1.28 -5.92 15.20
C GLU A 67 -2.69 -5.49 14.80
N MET A 68 -2.82 -4.83 13.65
CA MET A 68 -4.08 -4.28 13.15
C MET A 68 -5.08 -5.39 12.80
N LYS A 69 -6.37 -5.11 13.01
CA LYS A 69 -7.49 -5.95 12.59
C LYS A 69 -8.40 -5.16 11.65
N THR A 70 -9.16 -5.87 10.84
CA THR A 70 -10.17 -5.22 9.97
C THR A 70 -11.24 -4.48 10.76
N SER A 71 -11.52 -4.91 11.99
CA SER A 71 -12.47 -4.26 12.92
C SER A 71 -11.98 -2.92 13.50
N ASP A 72 -10.70 -2.59 13.36
CA ASP A 72 -10.15 -1.31 13.84
C ASP A 72 -10.51 -0.15 12.90
N VAL A 73 -10.96 -0.48 11.69
CA VAL A 73 -11.48 0.51 10.72
C VAL A 73 -12.99 0.68 10.93
N PRO A 74 -13.48 1.92 11.06
CA PRO A 74 -14.88 2.19 11.42
C PRO A 74 -15.89 1.91 10.29
N PHE A 75 -15.43 1.49 9.12
CA PHE A 75 -16.24 1.21 7.95
C PHE A 75 -15.63 0.09 7.07
N ILE A 76 -16.42 -0.43 6.14
CA ILE A 76 -15.92 -1.34 5.10
C ILE A 76 -15.34 -0.49 3.97
N PRO A 77 -14.07 -0.68 3.57
CA PRO A 77 -13.46 0.10 2.50
C PRO A 77 -14.02 -0.25 1.12
N ASP A 78 -14.10 0.77 0.25
CA ASP A 78 -14.28 0.63 -1.19
C ASP A 78 -12.93 0.65 -1.91
N VAL A 79 -11.96 1.37 -1.32
CA VAL A 79 -10.58 1.44 -1.81
C VAL A 79 -9.61 1.22 -0.65
N VAL A 80 -8.61 0.39 -0.88
CA VAL A 80 -7.46 0.23 0.03
C VAL A 80 -6.19 0.61 -0.71
N TRP A 81 -5.42 1.53 -0.13
CA TRP A 81 -4.06 1.83 -0.57
C TRP A 81 -3.07 1.38 0.50
N ALA A 82 -1.98 0.72 0.10
CA ALA A 82 -0.92 0.29 1.01
C ALA A 82 0.47 0.60 0.42
N SER A 83 1.31 1.30 1.19
CA SER A 83 2.69 1.63 0.81
C SER A 83 3.69 1.06 1.84
N PRO A 84 3.88 -0.28 1.88
CA PRO A 84 4.71 -0.92 2.89
C PRO A 84 6.18 -0.53 2.77
N ASP A 85 6.92 -0.69 3.87
CA ASP A 85 8.35 -0.39 3.94
C ASP A 85 9.14 -1.09 2.83
N CYS A 86 9.87 -0.30 2.05
CA CYS A 86 10.67 -0.76 0.94
C CYS A 86 12.13 -1.09 1.31
N THR A 87 12.58 -0.81 2.53
CA THR A 87 14.00 -0.82 2.92
C THR A 87 14.64 -2.18 2.66
N THR A 88 14.03 -3.25 3.15
CA THR A 88 14.58 -4.60 3.03
C THR A 88 14.41 -5.23 1.64
N TYR A 89 13.60 -4.60 0.78
CA TYR A 89 13.35 -5.02 -0.60
C TYR A 89 14.11 -4.16 -1.62
N SER A 90 14.78 -3.11 -1.17
CA SER A 90 15.58 -2.25 -2.04
C SER A 90 16.76 -3.02 -2.63
N ILE A 91 17.03 -2.84 -3.94
CA ILE A 91 18.19 -3.44 -4.61
C ILE A 91 19.50 -3.03 -3.91
N ALA A 92 19.56 -1.80 -3.40
CA ALA A 92 20.76 -1.28 -2.72
C ALA A 92 21.00 -1.92 -1.34
N ALA A 93 19.96 -2.38 -0.65
CA ALA A 93 20.04 -2.91 0.70
C ALA A 93 19.75 -4.41 0.79
N CYS A 94 19.30 -5.05 -0.30
CA CYS A 94 18.87 -6.44 -0.26
C CYS A 94 19.99 -7.40 0.20
N SER A 95 21.24 -7.18 -0.19
CA SER A 95 22.37 -8.01 0.25
C SER A 95 22.64 -7.93 1.75
N THR A 96 22.24 -6.84 2.41
CA THR A 96 22.32 -6.69 3.87
C THR A 96 21.24 -7.47 4.58
N HIS A 97 20.04 -7.52 4.00
CA HIS A 97 18.84 -8.01 4.66
C HIS A 97 18.38 -9.38 4.17
N ARG A 98 18.81 -9.82 2.96
CA ARG A 98 18.29 -11.04 2.32
C ARG A 98 19.40 -11.90 1.73
N THR A 99 19.20 -13.21 1.72
CA THR A 99 19.98 -14.17 0.95
C THR A 99 19.27 -14.45 -0.38
N ASN A 100 20.03 -14.61 -1.46
CA ASN A 100 19.49 -14.88 -2.81
C ASN A 100 18.34 -13.96 -3.22
N SER A 101 18.31 -12.72 -2.68
CA SER A 101 17.30 -11.69 -2.93
C SER A 101 15.89 -12.01 -2.44
N ILE A 102 15.64 -13.15 -1.85
CA ILE A 102 14.30 -13.59 -1.42
C ILE A 102 14.25 -13.86 0.08
N GLU A 103 15.14 -14.73 0.58
CA GLU A 103 15.08 -15.19 1.97
C GLU A 103 15.52 -14.11 2.96
N PRO A 104 14.73 -13.79 3.99
CA PRO A 104 15.08 -12.81 4.98
C PRO A 104 16.17 -13.37 5.90
N LYS A 105 17.31 -12.67 6.01
CA LYS A 105 18.40 -13.03 6.93
C LYS A 105 18.49 -12.12 8.15
N SER A 106 18.01 -10.91 8.07
CA SER A 106 17.94 -10.01 9.23
C SER A 106 16.57 -10.10 9.91
N GLU A 107 16.52 -9.88 11.23
CA GLU A 107 15.25 -9.84 11.97
C GLU A 107 14.30 -8.78 11.42
N TYR A 108 14.86 -7.66 10.97
CA TYR A 108 14.08 -6.61 10.32
C TYR A 108 13.41 -7.09 9.01
N ALA A 109 14.13 -7.85 8.18
CA ALA A 109 13.54 -8.41 6.97
C ALA A 109 12.46 -9.46 7.27
N LYS A 110 12.65 -10.28 8.31
CA LYS A 110 11.63 -11.24 8.78
C LYS A 110 10.37 -10.50 9.23
N LYS A 111 10.53 -9.42 10.04
CA LYS A 111 9.41 -8.59 10.46
C LYS A 111 8.71 -7.95 9.26
N CYS A 112 9.43 -7.39 8.29
CA CYS A 112 8.83 -6.82 7.08
C CYS A 112 8.01 -7.85 6.29
N ASP A 113 8.50 -9.09 6.17
CA ASP A 113 7.74 -10.15 5.47
C ASP A 113 6.47 -10.54 6.24
N GLN A 114 6.52 -10.61 7.57
CA GLN A 114 5.36 -10.88 8.42
C GLN A 114 4.31 -9.77 8.30
N VAL A 115 4.72 -8.51 8.40
CA VAL A 115 3.83 -7.35 8.24
C VAL A 115 3.16 -7.37 6.87
N ASN A 116 3.94 -7.64 5.81
CA ASN A 116 3.39 -7.71 4.44
C ASN A 116 2.38 -8.84 4.28
N GLN A 117 2.64 -10.03 4.79
CA GLN A 117 1.69 -11.14 4.76
C GLN A 117 0.44 -10.82 5.57
N HIS A 118 0.59 -10.13 6.71
CA HIS A 118 -0.52 -9.74 7.56
C HIS A 118 -1.45 -8.74 6.85
N PHE A 119 -0.93 -7.60 6.33
CA PHE A 119 -1.81 -6.63 5.67
C PHE A 119 -2.46 -7.18 4.39
N ILE A 120 -1.79 -8.09 3.68
CA ILE A 120 -2.41 -8.84 2.58
C ILE A 120 -3.58 -9.67 3.09
N GLY A 121 -3.45 -10.25 4.28
CA GLY A 121 -4.55 -10.92 4.99
C GLY A 121 -5.74 -9.99 5.23
N LEU A 122 -5.49 -8.78 5.74
CA LEU A 122 -6.54 -7.76 5.95
C LEU A 122 -7.25 -7.40 4.64
N ILE A 123 -6.51 -7.19 3.55
CA ILE A 123 -7.10 -6.93 2.21
C ILE A 123 -8.02 -8.09 1.81
N LYS A 124 -7.58 -9.34 1.99
CA LYS A 124 -8.38 -10.52 1.65
C LYS A 124 -9.63 -10.67 2.53
N GLU A 125 -9.56 -10.29 3.80
CA GLU A 125 -10.71 -10.26 4.69
C GLU A 125 -11.74 -9.22 4.24
N TRP A 126 -11.31 -7.99 3.92
CA TRP A 126 -12.21 -6.97 3.38
C TRP A 126 -12.82 -7.37 2.03
N LEU A 127 -12.07 -8.03 1.15
CA LEU A 127 -12.60 -8.55 -0.13
C LEU A 127 -13.67 -9.62 0.05
N LYS A 128 -13.66 -10.38 1.16
CA LYS A 128 -14.77 -11.34 1.46
C LYS A 128 -16.06 -10.60 1.81
N VAL A 129 -15.95 -9.42 2.44
CA VAL A 129 -17.10 -8.60 2.86
C VAL A 129 -17.56 -7.67 1.73
N ASN A 130 -16.62 -7.06 1.02
CA ASN A 130 -16.86 -6.21 -0.15
C ASN A 130 -16.07 -6.72 -1.36
N PRO A 131 -16.62 -7.64 -2.15
CA PRO A 131 -15.94 -8.19 -3.34
C PRO A 131 -15.66 -7.15 -4.45
N ASP A 132 -16.33 -6.00 -4.42
CA ASP A 132 -16.15 -4.91 -5.37
C ASP A 132 -15.05 -3.92 -4.92
N MET A 133 -14.48 -4.12 -3.73
CA MET A 133 -13.37 -3.31 -3.22
C MET A 133 -12.17 -3.37 -4.15
N VAL A 134 -11.59 -2.21 -4.42
CA VAL A 134 -10.35 -2.11 -5.19
C VAL A 134 -9.17 -1.85 -4.25
N PHE A 135 -8.06 -2.54 -4.47
CA PHE A 135 -6.84 -2.25 -3.72
C PHE A 135 -5.68 -1.87 -4.64
N PHE A 136 -4.75 -1.10 -4.07
CA PHE A 136 -3.47 -0.76 -4.67
C PHE A 136 -2.37 -0.96 -3.62
N ILE A 137 -1.34 -1.73 -3.97
CA ILE A 137 -0.13 -1.89 -3.15
C ILE A 137 1.01 -1.24 -3.92
N GLU A 138 1.63 -0.23 -3.33
CA GLU A 138 2.74 0.53 -3.92
C GLU A 138 4.06 0.10 -3.30
N ASN A 139 5.09 -0.10 -4.12
CA ASN A 139 6.46 -0.20 -3.61
C ASN A 139 7.46 0.16 -4.71
N PRO A 140 8.55 0.87 -4.42
CA PRO A 140 9.60 1.11 -5.38
C PRO A 140 10.08 -0.20 -6.02
N ARG A 141 10.37 -0.17 -7.31
CA ARG A 141 10.84 -1.35 -8.04
C ARG A 141 12.06 -1.99 -7.37
N GLY A 142 11.85 -3.16 -6.77
CA GLY A 142 12.86 -3.86 -5.99
C GLY A 142 12.57 -5.36 -5.85
N MET A 143 12.97 -5.96 -4.72
CA MET A 143 12.82 -7.38 -4.46
C MET A 143 11.41 -7.79 -4.04
N LEU A 144 10.55 -6.87 -3.57
CA LEU A 144 9.17 -7.20 -3.20
C LEU A 144 8.43 -7.92 -4.33
N ARG A 145 8.70 -7.54 -5.60
CA ARG A 145 8.15 -8.19 -6.79
C ARG A 145 8.50 -9.68 -6.93
N LYS A 146 9.50 -10.17 -6.21
CA LYS A 146 9.94 -11.57 -6.25
C LYS A 146 9.42 -12.39 -5.07
N MET A 147 8.81 -11.73 -4.09
CA MET A 147 8.29 -12.42 -2.91
C MET A 147 7.14 -13.35 -3.28
N PRO A 148 7.14 -14.60 -2.76
CA PRO A 148 6.09 -15.58 -3.07
C PRO A 148 4.69 -15.06 -2.78
N PHE A 149 4.49 -14.33 -1.66
CA PHE A 149 3.21 -13.79 -1.22
C PHE A 149 2.68 -12.64 -2.09
N MET A 150 3.49 -12.11 -3.03
CA MET A 150 3.07 -11.09 -3.99
C MET A 150 2.72 -11.66 -5.37
N GLN A 151 3.00 -12.94 -5.64
CA GLN A 151 2.86 -13.52 -7.00
C GLN A 151 1.41 -13.72 -7.42
N GLU A 152 0.47 -13.75 -6.48
CA GLU A 152 -0.96 -13.88 -6.77
C GLU A 152 -1.59 -12.61 -7.35
N PHE A 153 -0.94 -11.45 -7.20
CA PHE A 153 -1.49 -10.17 -7.61
C PHE A 153 -0.95 -9.71 -8.96
N LYS A 154 -1.84 -9.16 -9.78
CA LYS A 154 -1.44 -8.53 -11.04
C LYS A 154 -0.60 -7.29 -10.72
N ARG A 155 0.60 -7.22 -11.30
CA ARG A 155 1.53 -6.13 -11.11
C ARG A 155 1.71 -5.30 -12.37
N HIS A 156 1.77 -3.99 -12.19
CA HIS A 156 2.19 -3.00 -13.17
C HIS A 156 3.42 -2.27 -12.67
N THR A 157 4.29 -1.81 -13.56
CA THR A 157 5.38 -0.89 -13.21
C THR A 157 5.06 0.47 -13.80
N ILE A 158 5.00 1.48 -12.94
CA ILE A 158 4.79 2.88 -13.31
C ILE A 158 6.08 3.69 -13.11
N TRP A 159 6.08 4.91 -13.61
CA TRP A 159 7.17 5.86 -13.44
C TRP A 159 6.62 7.15 -12.88
N TYR A 160 7.07 7.57 -11.72
CA TYR A 160 6.53 8.74 -11.02
C TYR A 160 6.53 10.02 -11.84
N CYS A 161 7.53 10.20 -12.72
CA CYS A 161 7.55 11.33 -13.64
C CYS A 161 6.35 11.37 -14.61
N GLN A 162 5.69 10.27 -14.86
CA GLN A 162 4.48 10.25 -15.66
C GLN A 162 3.24 10.70 -14.87
N TYR A 163 3.41 10.91 -13.56
CA TYR A 163 2.40 11.34 -12.61
C TYR A 163 2.78 12.67 -11.92
N GLY A 164 3.54 13.52 -12.63
CA GLY A 164 3.87 14.87 -12.18
C GLY A 164 5.10 14.99 -11.26
N ASP A 165 5.77 13.89 -10.90
CA ASP A 165 6.99 13.95 -10.08
C ASP A 165 8.21 14.35 -10.92
N ASP A 166 9.16 15.06 -10.33
CA ASP A 166 10.45 15.39 -10.94
C ASP A 166 11.43 14.20 -10.98
N ARG A 167 11.07 13.09 -10.38
CA ARG A 167 11.86 11.84 -10.34
C ARG A 167 11.34 10.82 -11.33
N ALA A 168 12.27 10.14 -12.00
CA ALA A 168 11.91 8.98 -12.81
C ALA A 168 11.52 7.74 -11.99
N LYS A 169 11.45 7.78 -10.66
CA LYS A 169 11.29 6.66 -9.70
C LYS A 169 10.38 5.55 -10.25
N PRO A 170 10.95 4.42 -10.75
CA PRO A 170 10.15 3.29 -11.18
C PRO A 170 9.55 2.60 -9.96
N THR A 171 8.26 2.39 -9.98
CA THR A 171 7.47 1.91 -8.86
C THR A 171 6.54 0.81 -9.32
N ASP A 172 6.40 -0.24 -8.53
CA ASP A 172 5.45 -1.32 -8.79
C ASP A 172 4.13 -1.04 -8.08
N ILE A 173 3.06 -1.29 -8.79
CA ILE A 173 1.69 -1.25 -8.29
C ILE A 173 1.07 -2.62 -8.50
N TRP A 174 0.60 -3.25 -7.42
CA TRP A 174 -0.22 -4.44 -7.47
C TRP A 174 -1.67 -4.05 -7.20
N THR A 175 -2.58 -4.54 -8.04
CA THR A 175 -4.00 -4.16 -7.93
C THR A 175 -4.92 -5.23 -8.52
N ASN A 176 -6.17 -5.27 -8.04
CA ASN A 176 -7.26 -6.02 -8.64
C ASN A 176 -8.13 -5.15 -9.57
N SER A 177 -7.82 -3.86 -9.71
CA SER A 177 -8.58 -2.97 -10.60
C SER A 177 -8.52 -3.47 -12.05
N LYS A 178 -9.68 -3.53 -12.69
CA LYS A 178 -9.82 -3.90 -14.11
C LYS A 178 -9.76 -2.67 -15.01
N ASP A 179 -10.15 -1.53 -14.49
CA ASP A 179 -10.34 -0.29 -15.26
C ASP A 179 -9.10 0.61 -15.22
N TRP A 180 -8.32 0.52 -14.13
CA TRP A 180 -7.09 1.31 -14.03
C TRP A 180 -6.02 0.82 -15.00
N GLN A 181 -5.46 1.75 -15.78
CA GLN A 181 -4.36 1.51 -16.69
C GLN A 181 -3.17 2.41 -16.35
N PRO A 182 -1.95 1.86 -16.30
CA PRO A 182 -0.76 2.65 -16.05
C PRO A 182 -0.50 3.62 -17.20
N ARG A 183 0.02 4.82 -16.89
CA ARG A 183 0.55 5.74 -17.89
C ARG A 183 1.77 5.13 -18.60
N PRO A 184 2.16 5.64 -19.78
CA PRO A 184 3.28 5.11 -20.55
C PRO A 184 4.56 4.99 -19.73
N ILE A 185 5.36 3.97 -20.00
CA ILE A 185 6.65 3.76 -19.32
C ILE A 185 7.64 4.86 -19.66
N CYS A 186 8.55 5.14 -18.72
CA CYS A 186 9.68 6.03 -18.92
C CYS A 186 10.99 5.31 -18.58
N HIS A 187 12.12 6.00 -18.68
CA HIS A 187 13.42 5.52 -18.24
C HIS A 187 14.28 6.69 -17.75
N ASN A 188 15.24 6.41 -16.88
CA ASN A 188 16.16 7.44 -16.39
C ASN A 188 16.98 8.02 -17.56
N GLY A 189 17.07 9.35 -17.64
CA GLY A 189 17.78 10.05 -18.71
C GLY A 189 17.00 10.16 -20.03
N ASN A 190 15.69 9.94 -20.01
CA ASN A 190 14.81 10.22 -21.15
C ASN A 190 14.79 11.73 -21.43
N LYS A 191 15.40 12.16 -22.54
CA LYS A 191 15.51 13.57 -22.93
C LYS A 191 14.18 14.23 -23.26
N ASN A 192 13.14 13.44 -23.52
CA ASN A 192 11.79 13.92 -23.84
C ASN A 192 10.88 13.99 -22.59
N CYS A 193 11.44 13.76 -21.40
CA CYS A 193 10.69 13.82 -20.14
C CYS A 193 11.27 14.91 -19.24
N HIS A 194 10.42 15.57 -18.48
CA HIS A 194 10.81 16.67 -17.58
C HIS A 194 11.61 16.23 -16.34
N HIS A 195 11.66 14.94 -16.02
CA HIS A 195 12.32 14.45 -14.80
C HIS A 195 13.82 14.73 -14.80
N GLN A 196 14.36 14.97 -13.61
CA GLN A 196 15.80 15.13 -13.40
C GLN A 196 16.47 13.74 -13.43
N PRO A 197 17.51 13.54 -14.29
CA PRO A 197 18.24 12.28 -14.29
C PRO A 197 18.91 12.00 -12.93
N ALA A 198 18.81 10.80 -12.42
CA ALA A 198 19.56 10.42 -11.24
C ALA A 198 21.06 10.40 -11.54
N PRO A 199 21.90 11.03 -10.70
CA PRO A 199 23.35 11.03 -10.90
C PRO A 199 23.90 9.59 -10.94
N ARG A 200 24.81 9.31 -11.85
CA ARG A 200 25.51 8.03 -11.89
C ARG A 200 26.25 7.79 -10.57
N GLY A 201 26.11 6.61 -10.00
CA GLY A 201 26.75 6.25 -8.73
C GLY A 201 26.10 6.85 -7.49
N SER A 202 24.94 7.49 -7.59
CA SER A 202 24.16 7.92 -6.44
C SER A 202 23.82 6.68 -5.60
N LYS A 203 24.36 6.60 -4.38
CA LYS A 203 24.11 5.51 -3.44
C LYS A 203 22.63 5.49 -2.96
N THR A 204 21.92 6.59 -3.13
CA THR A 204 20.54 6.74 -2.65
C THR A 204 19.51 6.47 -3.74
N GLY A 205 19.88 6.48 -5.02
CA GLY A 205 18.96 6.29 -6.16
C GLY A 205 17.76 7.27 -6.19
N THR A 206 17.76 8.28 -5.31
CA THR A 206 16.60 9.12 -4.98
C THR A 206 16.82 10.60 -5.25
N GLN A 207 17.74 10.92 -6.18
CA GLN A 207 17.91 12.27 -6.71
C GLN A 207 18.09 13.36 -5.64
N GLY A 208 18.89 13.05 -4.60
CA GLY A 208 19.27 14.04 -3.58
C GLY A 208 18.23 14.28 -2.48
N ARG A 209 17.08 13.63 -2.50
CA ARG A 209 16.10 13.76 -1.41
C ARG A 209 16.64 13.15 -0.12
N LYS A 210 16.64 13.96 0.94
CA LYS A 210 17.13 13.59 2.26
C LYS A 210 15.96 13.13 3.13
N GLY A 211 16.12 12.00 3.81
CA GLY A 211 15.10 11.49 4.72
C GLY A 211 14.09 10.52 4.06
N SER A 212 13.52 9.65 4.90
CA SER A 212 12.53 8.67 4.49
C SER A 212 11.20 9.31 4.10
N TYR A 213 10.79 10.33 4.84
CA TYR A 213 9.54 11.07 4.63
C TYR A 213 9.45 11.67 3.21
N GLU A 214 10.48 12.46 2.77
CA GLU A 214 10.47 13.05 1.42
C GLU A 214 10.50 11.99 0.31
N ARG A 215 11.13 10.84 0.59
CA ARG A 215 11.23 9.73 -0.37
C ARG A 215 9.94 8.93 -0.48
N SER A 216 9.11 8.94 0.57
CA SER A 216 7.83 8.22 0.60
C SER A 216 6.69 8.95 -0.10
N ILE A 217 6.83 10.27 -0.36
CA ILE A 217 5.79 11.05 -1.03
C ILE A 217 5.43 10.40 -2.38
N ILE A 218 4.13 10.14 -2.53
CA ILE A 218 3.53 9.62 -3.76
C ILE A 218 3.04 10.82 -4.59
N PRO A 219 3.23 10.81 -5.92
CA PRO A 219 2.70 11.85 -6.79
C PRO A 219 1.18 11.99 -6.65
N ARG A 220 0.70 13.22 -6.79
CA ARG A 220 -0.74 13.54 -6.63
C ARG A 220 -1.61 13.02 -7.78
N GLU A 221 -1.06 12.90 -8.99
CA GLU A 221 -1.77 12.45 -10.20
C GLU A 221 -1.77 10.91 -10.26
#